data_2d5f4b7cd1da6bac8c9b6d791e2ad72f
#
_entry.id   2d5f4b7cd1da6bac8c9b6d791e2ad72f
#
_cell.length_a   1.000
_cell.length_b   1.000
_cell.length_c   1.000
_cell.angle_alpha   90.00
_cell.angle_beta   90.00
_cell.angle_gamma   90.00
#
_symmetry.space_group_name_H-M   'P 1'
#
loop_
_entity.id
_entity.type
_entity.pdbx_description
1 polymer ?
#
loop_
_entity_poly.entity_id
_entity_poly.type
_entity_poly.pdbx_seq_one_letter_code
_entity_poly.pdbx_strand_id
1 'polypeptide(L)'
;MGNRKAKPYNFGAVIVKNDEIIGEDFNHVHEEQDPTLHAETSAIKKACKNYGSHNLDGATMYGSHEPCLMCFSCAAWAGIDRIVYAVAASEQKFSYEFTDVSLQDLARKLTWRTISVEHIPLEVA
;
A
#
# COMPACT_ATOMS: atom_id res chain seq x y z
N MET A 1 -13.13 1.42 -1.22
CA MET A 1 -11.81 0.84 -1.01
C MET A 1 -11.83 0.05 0.28
N GLY A 2 -11.19 -1.07 0.30
CA GLY A 2 -11.25 -2.02 1.39
C GLY A 2 -12.46 -2.92 1.25
N ASN A 3 -12.44 -4.01 1.95
CA ASN A 3 -13.51 -5.00 1.91
C ASN A 3 -14.47 -4.78 3.06
N ARG A 4 -15.69 -4.40 2.75
CA ARG A 4 -16.70 -4.14 3.78
C ARG A 4 -17.06 -5.36 4.60
N LYS A 5 -16.83 -6.55 4.06
CA LYS A 5 -17.09 -7.79 4.76
C LYS A 5 -15.92 -8.24 5.59
N ALA A 6 -14.77 -7.64 5.40
CA ALA A 6 -13.56 -7.99 6.13
C ALA A 6 -13.57 -7.33 7.48
N LYS A 7 -14.14 -8.01 8.46
CA LYS A 7 -14.16 -7.52 9.84
C LYS A 7 -13.02 -8.13 10.60
N PRO A 8 -12.43 -7.44 11.53
CA PRO A 8 -12.63 -6.05 11.88
C PRO A 8 -11.80 -5.09 11.05
N TYR A 9 -11.02 -5.57 10.09
CA TYR A 9 -10.05 -4.78 9.36
C TYR A 9 -10.63 -4.33 8.02
N ASN A 10 -10.68 -3.03 7.82
CA ASN A 10 -11.19 -2.45 6.60
C ASN A 10 -10.04 -1.85 5.78
N PHE A 11 -8.95 -2.57 5.69
CA PHE A 11 -7.76 -2.15 4.96
C PHE A 11 -7.91 -2.49 3.49
N GLY A 12 -7.65 -1.52 2.64
CA GLY A 12 -7.73 -1.74 1.20
C GLY A 12 -6.66 -0.95 0.47
N ALA A 13 -6.35 -1.39 -0.73
CA ALA A 13 -5.39 -0.72 -1.60
C ALA A 13 -5.78 -0.86 -3.05
N VAL A 14 -5.49 0.18 -3.83
CA VAL A 14 -5.80 0.24 -5.26
C VAL A 14 -4.56 0.73 -6.00
N ILE A 15 -4.20 0.03 -7.08
CA ILE A 15 -3.06 0.41 -7.93
C ILE A 15 -3.61 0.96 -9.23
N VAL A 16 -3.23 2.18 -9.57
CA VAL A 16 -3.69 2.87 -10.77
C VAL A 16 -2.51 3.19 -11.67
N LYS A 17 -2.64 2.89 -12.95
CA LYS A 17 -1.63 3.22 -13.94
C LYS A 17 -2.35 3.65 -15.22
N ASN A 18 -1.96 4.80 -15.77
CA ASN A 18 -2.59 5.36 -16.98
C ASN A 18 -4.11 5.48 -16.81
N ASP A 19 -4.54 5.99 -15.66
CA ASP A 19 -5.94 6.21 -15.33
C ASP A 19 -6.79 4.93 -15.26
N GLU A 20 -6.14 3.77 -15.19
CA GLU A 20 -6.84 2.50 -15.07
C GLU A 20 -6.47 1.81 -13.76
N ILE A 21 -7.45 1.22 -13.11
CA ILE A 21 -7.21 0.37 -11.94
C ILE A 21 -6.67 -0.95 -12.47
N ILE A 22 -5.41 -1.24 -12.17
CA ILE A 22 -4.81 -2.50 -12.60
C ILE A 22 -4.73 -3.54 -11.50
N GLY A 23 -5.03 -3.15 -10.26
CA GLY A 23 -5.09 -4.10 -9.15
C GLY A 23 -5.74 -3.46 -7.95
N GLU A 24 -6.49 -4.24 -7.19
CA GLU A 24 -7.06 -3.79 -5.92
C GLU A 24 -7.30 -5.01 -5.06
N ASP A 25 -7.14 -4.83 -3.77
CA ASP A 25 -7.35 -5.93 -2.86
C ASP A 25 -7.45 -5.43 -1.42
N PHE A 26 -7.66 -6.39 -0.53
CA PHE A 26 -7.75 -6.15 0.89
C PHE A 26 -6.84 -7.14 1.61
N ASN A 27 -6.81 -7.10 2.94
CA ASN A 27 -5.91 -7.95 3.74
C ASN A 27 -6.36 -9.42 3.70
N HIS A 28 -5.44 -10.32 3.38
CA HIS A 28 -5.68 -11.76 3.30
C HIS A 28 -4.80 -12.55 4.27
N VAL A 29 -4.14 -11.90 5.22
CA VAL A 29 -3.20 -12.57 6.11
C VAL A 29 -3.83 -13.76 6.83
N HIS A 30 -4.99 -13.56 7.44
CA HIS A 30 -5.66 -14.62 8.19
C HIS A 30 -6.28 -15.68 7.28
N GLU A 31 -6.86 -15.24 6.21
CA GLU A 31 -7.56 -16.11 5.26
C GLU A 31 -6.59 -17.09 4.59
N GLU A 32 -5.43 -16.60 4.19
CA GLU A 32 -4.43 -17.39 3.47
C GLU A 32 -3.30 -17.90 4.35
N GLN A 33 -3.32 -17.58 5.63
CA GLN A 33 -2.23 -17.92 6.54
C GLN A 33 -0.89 -17.46 5.99
N ASP A 34 -0.85 -16.24 5.50
CA ASP A 34 0.31 -15.68 4.83
C ASP A 34 0.57 -14.26 5.33
N PRO A 35 1.64 -14.05 6.11
CA PRO A 35 1.92 -12.73 6.67
C PRO A 35 2.32 -11.68 5.65
N THR A 36 2.59 -12.07 4.41
CA THR A 36 2.97 -11.11 3.38
C THR A 36 1.78 -10.48 2.68
N LEU A 37 0.57 -10.99 2.93
CA LEU A 37 -0.61 -10.57 2.18
C LEU A 37 -1.40 -9.46 2.87
N HIS A 38 -0.73 -8.34 3.13
CA HIS A 38 -1.42 -7.11 3.48
C HIS A 38 -2.20 -6.62 2.26
N ALA A 39 -3.10 -5.68 2.47
CA ALA A 39 -3.89 -5.14 1.35
C ALA A 39 -3.00 -4.63 0.23
N GLU A 40 -1.95 -3.92 0.60
CA GLU A 40 -1.04 -3.28 -0.37
C GLU A 40 -0.25 -4.31 -1.17
N THR A 41 0.35 -5.29 -0.49
CA THR A 41 1.14 -6.31 -1.19
C THR A 41 0.24 -7.19 -2.05
N SER A 42 -0.97 -7.49 -1.59
CA SER A 42 -1.94 -8.24 -2.38
C SER A 42 -2.37 -7.47 -3.62
N ALA A 43 -2.63 -6.17 -3.47
CA ALA A 43 -3.00 -5.34 -4.62
C ALA A 43 -1.86 -5.26 -5.63
N ILE A 44 -0.62 -5.13 -5.16
CA ILE A 44 0.55 -5.10 -6.04
C ILE A 44 0.69 -6.43 -6.79
N LYS A 45 0.51 -7.54 -6.08
CA LYS A 45 0.57 -8.86 -6.71
C LYS A 45 -0.43 -8.98 -7.85
N LYS A 46 -1.67 -8.57 -7.61
CA LYS A 46 -2.70 -8.61 -8.64
C LYS A 46 -2.40 -7.65 -9.78
N ALA A 47 -1.91 -6.46 -9.46
CA ALA A 47 -1.56 -5.48 -10.48
C ALA A 47 -0.48 -6.01 -11.40
N CYS A 48 0.54 -6.64 -10.86
CA CYS A 48 1.62 -7.22 -11.67
C CYS A 48 1.09 -8.30 -12.61
N LYS A 49 0.20 -9.15 -12.11
CA LYS A 49 -0.38 -10.19 -12.95
C LYS A 49 -1.27 -9.61 -14.04
N ASN A 50 -2.10 -8.65 -13.69
CA ASN A 50 -3.01 -8.04 -14.65
C ASN A 50 -2.27 -7.22 -15.71
N TYR A 51 -1.24 -6.51 -15.29
CA TYR A 51 -0.45 -5.69 -16.20
C TYR A 51 0.54 -6.52 -17.03
N GLY A 52 0.90 -7.70 -16.50
CA GLY A 52 1.81 -8.61 -17.19
C GLY A 52 3.28 -8.29 -16.95
N SER A 53 3.60 -7.60 -15.87
CA SER A 53 4.98 -7.23 -15.56
C SER A 53 5.12 -7.00 -14.05
N HIS A 54 6.30 -7.30 -13.52
CA HIS A 54 6.62 -6.95 -12.14
C HIS A 54 7.05 -5.49 -12.00
N ASN A 55 7.17 -4.79 -13.13
CA ASN A 55 7.54 -3.37 -13.14
C ASN A 55 6.31 -2.54 -13.46
N LEU A 56 5.81 -1.84 -12.46
CA LEU A 56 4.62 -0.98 -12.56
C LEU A 56 5.03 0.50 -12.60
N ASP A 57 6.12 0.79 -13.28
CA ASP A 57 6.66 2.14 -13.38
C ASP A 57 5.58 3.14 -13.79
N GLY A 58 5.49 4.25 -13.07
CA GLY A 58 4.48 5.26 -13.31
C GLY A 58 3.16 5.04 -12.58
N ALA A 59 3.03 3.94 -11.84
CA ALA A 59 1.77 3.67 -11.13
C ALA A 59 1.69 4.42 -9.81
N THR A 60 0.46 4.61 -9.35
CA THR A 60 0.17 5.19 -8.04
C THR A 60 -0.56 4.13 -7.20
N MET A 61 -0.16 3.99 -5.95
CA MET A 61 -0.87 3.15 -5.00
C MET A 61 -1.67 4.02 -4.04
N TYR A 62 -2.96 3.76 -3.98
CA TYR A 62 -3.86 4.43 -3.03
C TYR A 62 -4.19 3.42 -1.94
N GLY A 63 -3.85 3.75 -0.71
CA GLY A 63 -4.12 2.90 0.43
C GLY A 63 -5.06 3.55 1.42
N SER A 64 -5.91 2.74 2.07
CA SER A 64 -6.75 3.26 3.14
C SER A 64 -5.91 3.69 4.34
N HIS A 65 -4.78 3.02 4.55
CA HIS A 65 -3.91 3.26 5.69
C HIS A 65 -2.47 3.43 5.24
N GLU A 66 -1.67 4.10 6.07
CA GLU A 66 -0.26 4.28 5.79
C GLU A 66 0.43 2.92 5.65
N PRO A 67 1.10 2.65 4.52
CA PRO A 67 1.78 1.36 4.32
C PRO A 67 2.89 1.13 5.32
N CYS A 68 3.00 -0.10 5.78
CA CYS A 68 4.10 -0.51 6.65
C CYS A 68 5.39 -0.65 5.85
N LEU A 69 6.47 -0.95 6.53
CA LEU A 69 7.79 -1.10 5.89
C LEU A 69 7.77 -2.16 4.78
N MET A 70 7.16 -3.31 5.05
CA MET A 70 7.08 -4.38 4.06
C MET A 70 6.36 -3.92 2.79
N CYS A 71 5.22 -3.27 2.96
CA CYS A 71 4.42 -2.82 1.83
C CYS A 71 5.10 -1.67 1.07
N PHE A 72 5.77 -0.78 1.79
CA PHE A 72 6.54 0.28 1.14
C PHE A 72 7.66 -0.31 0.30
N SER A 73 8.40 -1.26 0.85
CA SER A 73 9.49 -1.91 0.11
C SER A 73 8.98 -2.64 -1.11
N CYS A 74 7.84 -3.32 -0.97
CA CYS A 74 7.22 -4.00 -2.09
C CYS A 74 6.85 -3.01 -3.20
N ALA A 75 6.28 -1.87 -2.83
CA ALA A 75 5.93 -0.83 -3.78
C ALA A 75 7.17 -0.30 -4.50
N ALA A 76 8.26 -0.11 -3.76
CA ALA A 76 9.52 0.34 -4.34
C ALA A 76 10.05 -0.66 -5.36
N TRP A 77 10.06 -1.95 -5.01
CA TRP A 77 10.50 -2.99 -5.92
C TRP A 77 9.61 -3.11 -7.15
N ALA A 78 8.33 -2.81 -7.00
CA ALA A 78 7.38 -2.85 -8.11
C ALA A 78 7.47 -1.63 -9.03
N GLY A 79 8.24 -0.62 -8.67
CA GLY A 79 8.38 0.58 -9.48
C GLY A 79 7.29 1.60 -9.31
N ILE A 80 6.51 1.52 -8.23
CA ILE A 80 5.45 2.47 -7.96
C ILE A 80 6.06 3.83 -7.62
N ASP A 81 5.58 4.89 -8.25
CA ASP A 81 6.15 6.23 -8.12
C ASP A 81 5.49 7.07 -7.03
N ARG A 82 4.26 6.76 -6.69
CA ARG A 82 3.49 7.61 -5.79
C ARG A 82 2.63 6.76 -4.88
N ILE A 83 2.60 7.10 -3.61
CA ILE A 83 1.76 6.43 -2.61
C ILE A 83 0.90 7.49 -1.93
N VAL A 84 -0.40 7.24 -1.89
CA VAL A 84 -1.37 8.11 -1.22
C VAL A 84 -2.09 7.28 -0.18
N TYR A 85 -2.23 7.80 1.04
CA TYR A 85 -2.94 7.07 2.09
C TYR A 85 -3.84 8.02 2.89
N ALA A 86 -4.91 7.46 3.46
CA ALA A 86 -5.91 8.24 4.15
C ALA A 86 -5.72 8.30 5.67
N VAL A 87 -5.31 7.18 6.27
CA VAL A 87 -5.14 7.10 7.72
C VAL A 87 -3.67 6.90 8.05
N ALA A 88 -3.09 7.84 8.79
CA ALA A 88 -1.68 7.76 9.18
C ALA A 88 -1.49 6.71 10.27
N ALA A 89 -0.28 6.13 10.34
CA ALA A 89 0.06 5.12 11.34
C ALA A 89 -0.16 5.67 12.76
N SER A 90 0.15 6.94 12.98
CA SER A 90 -0.03 7.57 14.27
C SER A 90 -1.50 7.66 14.71
N GLU A 91 -2.43 7.48 13.79
CA GLU A 91 -3.86 7.54 14.07
C GLU A 91 -4.44 6.15 14.33
N GLN A 92 -3.63 5.12 14.21
CA GLN A 92 -4.08 3.74 14.38
C GLN A 92 -3.77 3.23 15.78
N LYS A 93 -4.45 2.16 16.18
CA LYS A 93 -4.16 1.49 17.44
C LYS A 93 -2.80 0.83 17.42
N PHE A 94 -2.36 0.43 16.25
CA PHE A 94 -1.05 -0.19 16.08
C PHE A 94 -0.04 0.89 15.76
N SER A 95 1.11 0.82 16.39
CA SER A 95 2.22 1.66 15.99
C SER A 95 2.87 1.03 14.75
N TYR A 96 3.71 1.79 14.11
CA TYR A 96 4.56 1.28 13.03
C TYR A 96 5.45 0.18 13.60
N GLU A 97 5.98 -0.69 12.73
CA GLU A 97 6.81 -1.82 13.19
C GLU A 97 8.04 -1.38 13.97
N PHE A 98 8.54 -0.19 13.69
CA PHE A 98 9.74 0.33 14.32
C PHE A 98 9.48 1.71 14.90
N THR A 99 10.11 2.02 16.03
CA THR A 99 9.99 3.34 16.64
C THR A 99 10.69 4.38 15.77
N ASP A 100 10.14 5.59 15.79
CA ASP A 100 10.73 6.76 15.12
C ASP A 100 10.93 6.57 13.61
N VAL A 101 10.10 5.77 12.98
CA VAL A 101 10.13 5.57 11.54
C VAL A 101 8.74 5.83 10.97
N SER A 102 8.67 6.63 9.94
CA SER A 102 7.42 6.90 9.22
C SER A 102 7.61 6.62 7.73
N LEU A 103 6.50 6.60 7.00
CA LEU A 103 6.56 6.41 5.56
C LEU A 103 7.38 7.51 4.90
N GLN A 104 7.25 8.75 5.37
CA GLN A 104 8.03 9.87 4.85
C GLN A 104 9.52 9.67 5.06
N ASP A 105 9.89 9.10 6.21
CA ASP A 105 11.30 8.80 6.49
C ASP A 105 11.83 7.76 5.52
N LEU A 106 11.06 6.71 5.28
CA LEU A 106 11.45 5.65 4.36
C LEU A 106 11.61 6.19 2.94
N ALA A 107 10.67 7.01 2.51
CA ALA A 107 10.72 7.60 1.18
C ALA A 107 11.95 8.49 1.02
N ARG A 108 12.27 9.28 2.05
CA ARG A 108 13.42 10.18 2.02
C ARG A 108 14.74 9.44 1.98
N LYS A 109 14.79 8.25 2.60
CA LYS A 109 16.02 7.46 2.70
C LYS A 109 16.21 6.45 1.59
N LEU A 110 15.23 6.32 0.72
CA LEU A 110 15.35 5.41 -0.41
C LEU A 110 16.40 5.95 -1.37
N THR A 111 17.41 5.12 -1.71
CA THR A 111 18.59 5.59 -2.43
C THR A 111 18.54 5.39 -3.94
N TRP A 112 17.75 4.44 -4.41
CA TRP A 112 17.83 4.01 -5.81
C TRP A 112 16.63 4.43 -6.66
N ARG A 113 15.68 5.12 -6.06
CA ARG A 113 14.57 5.73 -6.79
C ARG A 113 13.88 6.74 -5.89
N THR A 114 12.97 7.51 -6.46
CA THR A 114 12.16 8.46 -5.72
C THR A 114 10.71 8.01 -5.71
N ILE A 115 10.13 7.97 -4.51
CA ILE A 115 8.71 7.69 -4.35
C ILE A 115 8.08 8.87 -3.62
N SER A 116 7.05 9.45 -4.22
CA SER A 116 6.28 10.51 -3.59
C SER A 116 5.25 9.88 -2.65
N VAL A 117 5.16 10.39 -1.42
CA VAL A 117 4.17 9.89 -0.46
C VAL A 117 3.32 11.06 0.00
N GLU A 118 2.00 10.84 0.04
CA GLU A 118 1.05 11.88 0.38
C GLU A 118 0.00 11.35 1.35
N HIS A 119 -0.20 12.10 2.42
CA HIS A 119 -1.28 11.82 3.38
C HIS A 119 -2.46 12.71 3.01
N ILE A 120 -3.52 12.09 2.53
CA ILE A 120 -4.74 12.81 2.20
C ILE A 120 -5.83 12.26 3.11
N PRO A 121 -6.10 12.94 4.25
CA PRO A 121 -7.09 12.46 5.20
C PRO A 121 -8.48 12.49 4.59
N LEU A 122 -9.03 11.31 4.37
CA LEU A 122 -10.38 11.14 3.89
C LEU A 122 -11.17 10.41 4.94
N GLU A 123 -12.48 10.62 4.93
CA GLU A 123 -13.35 9.86 5.78
C GLU A 123 -13.48 8.47 5.19
N VAL A 124 -12.94 7.48 5.90
CA VAL A 124 -13.00 6.09 5.46
C VAL A 124 -14.12 5.42 6.24
N ALA A 125 -15.24 5.24 5.59
CA ALA A 125 -16.42 4.65 6.22
C ALA A 125 -16.32 3.13 6.33
#